data_35f157ba6b677c8af96a2ff5494e7e18
#
_entry.id   35f157ba6b677c8af96a2ff5494e7e18
#
_cell.length_a   1.000
_cell.length_b   1.000
_cell.length_c   1.000
_cell.angle_alpha   90.00
_cell.angle_beta   90.00
_cell.angle_gamma   90.00
#
_symmetry.space_group_name_H-M   'P 1'
#
loop_
_entity.id
_entity.type
_entity.pdbx_description
1 polymer ?
#
loop_
_entity_poly.entity_id
_entity_poly.type
_entity_poly.pdbx_seq_one_letter_code
_entity_poly.pdbx_strand_id
1 'polypeptide(L)'
;IENGGAVTVIATALIETGSRMDDHIFEEFKSTGNSEVVLDRELAESRIYPAINILASGTRKEELLYNADEMRRLTSLRRWLVGGKPKAAMNGLLKLIDKTASNDELLRRITPKQ
;
A
#
# COMPACT_ATOMS: atom_id res chain seq x y z
N ILE A 1 24.48 -7.19 5.73
CA ILE A 1 25.25 -6.85 6.94
C ILE A 1 26.01 -8.11 7.33
N GLU A 2 27.31 -8.03 7.35
CA GLU A 2 28.16 -9.11 7.86
C GLU A 2 27.95 -9.21 9.38
N ASN A 3 27.89 -10.43 9.90
CA ASN A 3 27.77 -10.74 11.35
C ASN A 3 26.43 -10.42 12.03
N GLY A 4 25.37 -10.26 11.28
CA GLY A 4 24.01 -10.11 11.82
C GLY A 4 23.58 -8.66 12.08
N GLY A 5 22.34 -8.49 12.51
CA GLY A 5 21.70 -7.19 12.66
C GLY A 5 20.81 -6.82 11.46
N ALA A 6 20.13 -5.68 11.57
CA ALA A 6 19.28 -5.14 10.52
C ALA A 6 19.43 -3.63 10.42
N VAL A 7 19.31 -3.10 9.20
CA VAL A 7 19.20 -1.67 8.93
C VAL A 7 17.89 -1.44 8.16
N THR A 8 17.03 -0.61 8.71
CA THR A 8 15.83 -0.16 8.03
C THR A 8 16.09 1.18 7.34
N VAL A 9 15.81 1.24 6.05
CA VAL A 9 15.97 2.46 5.24
C VAL A 9 14.60 2.93 4.78
N ILE A 10 14.28 4.18 5.07
CA ILE A 10 13.09 4.86 4.56
C ILE A 10 13.59 5.95 3.61
N ALA A 11 13.21 5.84 2.35
CA ALA A 11 13.60 6.77 1.31
C ALA A 11 12.38 7.30 0.55
N THR A 12 12.48 8.53 0.06
CA THR A 12 11.48 9.13 -0.83
C THR A 12 12.08 9.34 -2.20
N ALA A 13 11.28 9.16 -3.24
CA ALA A 13 11.64 9.46 -4.61
C ALA A 13 10.52 10.26 -5.27
N LEU A 14 10.89 11.27 -6.05
CA LEU A 14 9.96 12.03 -6.87
C LEU A 14 9.94 11.44 -8.27
N ILE A 15 8.75 11.19 -8.79
CA ILE A 15 8.51 10.64 -10.14
C ILE A 15 7.70 11.60 -10.99
N GLU A 16 7.65 11.35 -12.30
CA GLU A 16 6.89 12.17 -13.26
C GLU A 16 7.34 13.64 -13.29
N THR A 17 8.63 13.86 -13.13
CA THR A 17 9.25 15.20 -13.16
C THR A 17 9.62 15.66 -14.57
N GLY A 18 9.51 14.76 -15.57
CA GLY A 18 10.04 14.97 -16.91
C GLY A 18 11.54 14.68 -17.03
N SER A 19 12.23 14.34 -15.94
CA SER A 19 13.63 13.93 -15.90
C SER A 19 13.77 12.42 -16.10
N ARG A 20 14.50 12.00 -17.15
CA ARG A 20 14.81 10.58 -17.37
C ARG A 20 15.68 9.99 -16.26
N MET A 21 16.51 10.82 -15.62
CA MET A 21 17.36 10.39 -14.53
C MET A 21 16.52 10.05 -13.28
N ASP A 22 15.50 10.84 -12.96
CA ASP A 22 14.60 10.59 -11.85
C ASP A 22 13.83 9.28 -12.06
N ASP A 23 13.34 9.06 -13.28
CA ASP A 23 12.65 7.81 -13.64
C ASP A 23 13.59 6.60 -13.53
N HIS A 24 14.83 6.74 -13.99
CA HIS A 24 15.83 5.67 -13.89
C HIS A 24 16.17 5.33 -12.42
N ILE A 25 16.42 6.34 -11.60
CA ILE A 25 16.67 6.17 -10.15
C ILE A 25 15.48 5.50 -9.48
N PHE A 26 14.26 5.88 -9.80
CA PHE A 26 13.05 5.27 -9.27
C PHE A 26 12.94 3.78 -9.64
N GLU A 27 13.19 3.41 -10.88
CA GLU A 27 13.15 2.01 -11.34
C GLU A 27 14.22 1.14 -10.64
N GLU A 28 15.43 1.69 -10.41
CA GLU A 28 16.47 1.00 -9.65
C GLU A 28 16.05 0.76 -8.20
N PHE A 29 15.46 1.75 -7.53
CA PHE A 29 14.92 1.58 -6.17
C PHE A 29 13.75 0.61 -6.11
N LYS A 30 12.89 0.60 -7.11
CA LYS A 30 11.74 -0.30 -7.20
C LYS A 30 12.16 -1.77 -7.23
N SER A 31 13.30 -2.07 -7.81
CA SER A 31 13.84 -3.43 -7.86
C SER A 31 14.33 -3.94 -6.50
N THR A 32 14.71 -3.05 -5.59
CA THR A 32 15.36 -3.36 -4.30
C THR A 32 14.47 -3.10 -3.08
N GLY A 33 13.42 -2.29 -3.19
CA GLY A 33 12.53 -1.95 -2.08
C GLY A 33 11.68 -3.13 -1.59
N ASN A 34 11.49 -3.23 -0.27
CA ASN A 34 10.61 -4.23 0.35
C ASN A 34 9.15 -3.77 0.37
N SER A 35 8.92 -2.49 0.59
CA SER A 35 7.60 -1.88 0.67
C SER A 35 7.58 -0.56 -0.07
N GLU A 36 6.54 -0.31 -0.81
CA GLU A 36 6.36 0.88 -1.62
C GLU A 36 5.01 1.52 -1.33
N VAL A 37 5.03 2.81 -1.02
CA VAL A 37 3.84 3.64 -0.88
C VAL A 37 3.84 4.66 -2.01
N VAL A 38 2.91 4.51 -2.93
CA VAL A 38 2.74 5.40 -4.09
C VAL A 38 1.71 6.46 -3.75
N LEU A 39 2.10 7.74 -3.85
CA LEU A 39 1.20 8.87 -3.68
C LEU A 39 0.52 9.20 -5.02
N ASP A 40 -0.68 9.76 -4.93
CA ASP A 40 -1.51 10.07 -6.08
C ASP A 40 -1.94 11.54 -6.05
N ARG A 41 -1.62 12.27 -7.13
CA ARG A 41 -1.92 13.69 -7.25
C ARG A 41 -3.42 13.96 -7.31
N GLU A 42 -4.18 13.15 -8.04
CA GLU A 42 -5.64 13.33 -8.17
C GLU A 42 -6.36 13.20 -6.83
N LEU A 43 -5.86 12.31 -5.95
CA LEU A 43 -6.38 12.17 -4.59
C LEU A 43 -6.12 13.45 -3.79
N ALA A 44 -4.90 14.00 -3.86
CA ALA A 44 -4.52 15.23 -3.16
C ALA A 44 -5.33 16.44 -3.67
N GLU A 45 -5.49 16.59 -4.98
CA GLU A 45 -6.31 17.64 -5.60
C GLU A 45 -7.78 17.55 -5.17
N SER A 46 -8.25 16.33 -4.91
CA SER A 46 -9.60 16.05 -4.41
C SER A 46 -9.72 16.16 -2.88
N ARG A 47 -8.66 16.59 -2.20
CA ARG A 47 -8.59 16.70 -0.73
C ARG A 47 -8.87 15.36 0.00
N ILE A 48 -8.50 14.25 -0.63
CA ILE A 48 -8.57 12.92 -0.02
C ILE A 48 -7.19 12.60 0.58
N TYR A 49 -7.11 12.52 1.88
CA TYR A 49 -5.87 12.25 2.62
C TYR A 49 -6.02 11.05 3.56
N PRO A 50 -4.94 10.25 3.70
CA PRO A 50 -3.69 10.31 2.96
C PRO A 50 -3.88 10.05 1.46
N ALA A 51 -3.16 10.80 0.62
CA ALA A 51 -3.28 10.71 -0.84
C ALA A 51 -2.49 9.49 -1.39
N ILE A 52 -2.81 8.31 -0.91
CA ILE A 52 -2.13 7.05 -1.24
C ILE A 52 -2.90 6.29 -2.31
N ASN A 53 -2.23 5.95 -3.38
CA ASN A 53 -2.76 5.01 -4.37
C ASN A 53 -2.60 3.57 -3.83
N ILE A 54 -3.64 3.07 -3.18
CA ILE A 54 -3.65 1.75 -2.55
C ILE A 54 -3.40 0.64 -3.57
N LEU A 55 -3.88 0.82 -4.79
CA LEU A 55 -3.80 -0.20 -5.85
C LEU A 55 -2.38 -0.33 -6.40
N ALA A 56 -1.62 0.77 -6.37
CA ALA A 56 -0.24 0.83 -6.83
C ALA A 56 0.78 0.58 -5.70
N SER A 57 0.34 0.64 -4.44
CA SER A 57 1.18 0.43 -3.26
C SER A 57 1.20 -1.04 -2.84
N GLY A 58 2.28 -1.47 -2.22
CA GLY A 58 2.39 -2.85 -1.78
C GLY A 58 3.64 -3.17 -0.97
N THR A 59 3.65 -4.37 -0.41
CA THR A 59 4.77 -4.91 0.36
C THR A 59 5.12 -6.29 -0.19
N ARG A 60 6.42 -6.54 -0.39
CA ARG A 60 6.91 -7.85 -0.83
C ARG A 60 6.86 -8.84 0.32
N LYS A 61 6.60 -10.10 -0.02
CA LYS A 61 6.58 -11.22 0.94
C LYS A 61 5.74 -10.92 2.18
N GLU A 62 4.59 -10.29 1.97
CA GLU A 62 3.68 -9.95 3.06
C GLU A 62 3.17 -11.16 3.84
N GLU A 63 3.23 -12.35 3.25
CA GLU A 63 2.95 -13.63 3.91
C GLU A 63 3.86 -13.90 5.12
N LEU A 64 5.00 -13.21 5.22
CA LEU A 64 5.86 -13.26 6.39
C LEU A 64 5.39 -12.38 7.54
N LEU A 65 4.47 -11.45 7.27
CA LEU A 65 3.94 -10.47 8.24
C LEU A 65 2.59 -10.88 8.82
N TYR A 66 1.86 -11.74 8.13
CA TYR A 66 0.49 -12.10 8.46
C TYR A 66 0.31 -13.62 8.52
N ASN A 67 -0.61 -14.08 9.36
CA ASN A 67 -1.01 -15.48 9.37
C ASN A 67 -1.94 -15.80 8.16
N ALA A 68 -2.21 -17.09 7.94
CA ALA A 68 -2.97 -17.54 6.79
C ALA A 68 -4.42 -16.99 6.73
N ASP A 69 -5.07 -16.77 7.88
CA ASP A 69 -6.42 -16.20 7.92
C ASP A 69 -6.41 -14.70 7.61
N GLU A 70 -5.47 -13.97 8.19
CA GLU A 70 -5.26 -12.55 7.90
C GLU A 70 -4.94 -12.32 6.41
N MET A 71 -4.09 -13.17 5.81
CA MET A 71 -3.78 -13.12 4.39
C MET A 71 -5.01 -13.32 3.50
N ARG A 72 -5.89 -14.27 3.85
CA ARG A 72 -7.15 -14.47 3.13
C ARG A 72 -8.05 -13.25 3.20
N ARG A 73 -8.15 -12.62 4.38
CA ARG A 73 -8.96 -11.41 4.61
C ARG A 73 -8.39 -10.20 3.86
N LEU A 74 -7.08 -9.99 3.93
CA LEU A 74 -6.38 -8.96 3.16
C LEU A 74 -6.56 -9.13 1.66
N THR A 75 -6.45 -10.35 1.15
CA THR A 75 -6.69 -10.65 -0.27
C THR A 75 -8.11 -10.31 -0.68
N SER A 76 -9.10 -10.63 0.17
CA SER A 76 -10.51 -10.30 -0.07
C SER A 76 -10.75 -8.80 -0.06
N LEU A 77 -10.14 -8.08 0.87
CA LEU A 77 -10.18 -6.62 0.94
C LEU A 77 -9.60 -5.99 -0.34
N ARG A 78 -8.43 -6.43 -0.76
CA ARG A 78 -7.79 -5.95 -2.00
C ARG A 78 -8.63 -6.20 -3.23
N ARG A 79 -9.20 -7.39 -3.38
CA ARG A 79 -10.11 -7.71 -4.50
C ARG A 79 -11.31 -6.76 -4.53
N TRP A 80 -11.85 -6.42 -3.37
CA TRP A 80 -12.94 -5.45 -3.28
C TRP A 80 -12.49 -4.05 -3.70
N LEU A 81 -11.29 -3.62 -3.29
CA LEU A 81 -10.74 -2.31 -3.64
C LEU A 81 -10.38 -2.20 -5.14
N VAL A 82 -9.87 -3.26 -5.75
CA VAL A 82 -9.45 -3.29 -7.17
C VAL A 82 -10.61 -3.05 -8.14
N GLY A 83 -11.85 -3.36 -7.76
CA GLY A 83 -13.02 -3.10 -8.60
C GLY A 83 -13.36 -1.62 -8.83
N GLY A 84 -12.59 -0.68 -8.23
CA GLY A 84 -12.84 0.76 -8.30
C GLY A 84 -11.65 1.57 -8.83
N LYS A 85 -11.91 2.85 -9.11
CA LYS A 85 -10.83 3.83 -9.36
C LYS A 85 -10.09 4.13 -8.05
N PRO A 86 -8.81 4.59 -8.08
CA PRO A 86 -8.02 4.90 -6.87
C PRO A 86 -8.76 5.77 -5.84
N LYS A 87 -9.50 6.76 -6.30
CA LYS A 87 -10.33 7.64 -5.47
C LYS A 87 -11.44 6.89 -4.72
N ALA A 88 -12.16 6.02 -5.40
CA ALA A 88 -13.22 5.22 -4.80
C ALA A 88 -12.64 4.18 -3.82
N ALA A 89 -11.52 3.55 -4.17
CA ALA A 89 -10.81 2.62 -3.32
C ALA A 89 -10.35 3.27 -2.01
N MET A 90 -9.72 4.45 -2.10
CA MET A 90 -9.25 5.18 -0.92
C MET A 90 -10.39 5.63 -0.02
N ASN A 91 -11.45 6.23 -0.57
CA ASN A 91 -12.63 6.63 0.19
C ASN A 91 -13.32 5.44 0.86
N GLY A 92 -13.40 4.30 0.16
CA GLY A 92 -13.96 3.07 0.71
C GLY A 92 -13.15 2.54 1.89
N LEU A 93 -11.83 2.53 1.76
CA LEU A 93 -10.92 2.10 2.83
C LEU A 93 -11.01 3.03 4.04
N LEU A 94 -10.99 4.35 3.84
CA LEU A 94 -11.11 5.32 4.94
C LEU A 94 -12.42 5.13 5.73
N LYS A 95 -13.53 4.92 5.05
CA LYS A 95 -14.82 4.62 5.71
C LYS A 95 -14.81 3.32 6.51
N LEU A 96 -14.02 2.33 6.10
CA LEU A 96 -13.85 1.11 6.87
C LEU A 96 -12.98 1.35 8.12
N ILE A 97 -11.89 2.09 7.97
CA ILE A 97 -10.99 2.45 9.07
C ILE A 97 -11.74 3.26 10.13
N ASP A 98 -12.51 4.26 9.74
CA ASP A 98 -13.29 5.10 10.66
C ASP A 98 -14.30 4.33 11.52
N LYS A 99 -14.72 3.15 11.06
CA LYS A 99 -15.68 2.29 11.75
C LYS A 99 -15.05 1.25 12.67
N THR A 100 -13.73 1.23 12.76
CA THR A 100 -12.98 0.22 13.49
C THR A 100 -11.93 0.86 14.39
N ALA A 101 -11.70 0.29 15.56
CA ALA A 101 -10.72 0.81 16.52
C ALA A 101 -9.28 0.37 16.21
N SER A 102 -9.11 -0.69 15.41
CA SER A 102 -7.80 -1.24 15.07
C SER A 102 -7.83 -1.98 13.72
N ASN A 103 -6.64 -2.24 13.17
CA ASN A 103 -6.50 -3.07 11.96
C ASN A 103 -7.00 -4.50 12.20
N ASP A 104 -6.78 -5.07 13.37
CA ASP A 104 -7.27 -6.40 13.74
C ASP A 104 -8.80 -6.47 13.68
N GLU A 105 -9.47 -5.45 14.21
CA GLU A 105 -10.93 -5.36 14.14
C GLU A 105 -11.41 -5.22 12.71
N LEU A 106 -10.74 -4.39 11.91
CA LEU A 106 -11.06 -4.22 10.49
C LEU A 106 -10.96 -5.55 9.76
N LEU A 107 -9.85 -6.27 9.92
CA LEU A 107 -9.63 -7.56 9.27
C LEU A 107 -10.69 -8.60 9.69
N ARG A 108 -11.06 -8.66 10.97
CA ARG A 108 -12.11 -9.58 11.47
C ARG A 108 -13.48 -9.32 10.83
N ARG A 109 -13.79 -8.09 10.45
CA ARG A 109 -15.06 -7.73 9.78
C ARG A 109 -15.09 -8.12 8.30
N ILE A 110 -13.92 -8.39 7.71
CA ILE A 110 -13.84 -8.82 6.31
C ILE A 110 -14.09 -10.31 6.24
N THR A 111 -15.17 -10.70 5.56
CA THR A 111 -15.46 -12.11 5.28
C THR A 111 -14.64 -12.56 4.08
N PRO A 112 -13.76 -13.58 4.23
CA PRO A 112 -13.04 -14.13 3.10
C PRO A 112 -14.03 -14.73 2.10
N LYS A 113 -14.01 -14.27 0.85
CA LYS A 113 -14.70 -14.99 -0.23
C LYS A 113 -13.84 -16.21 -0.59
N GLN A 114 -14.50 -17.37 -0.63
CA GLN A 114 -13.91 -18.61 -1.14
C GLN A 114 -13.50 -18.48 -2.59
#